data_fc7560781c8213a62cdf881d0d0b8eed
#
_entry.id   fc7560781c8213a62cdf881d0d0b8eed
#
_cell.length_a   1.000
_cell.length_b   1.000
_cell.length_c   1.000
_cell.angle_alpha   90.00
_cell.angle_beta   90.00
_cell.angle_gamma   90.00
#
_symmetry.space_group_name_H-M   'P 1'
#
loop_
_entity.id
_entity.type
_entity.pdbx_description
1 polymer ?
#
loop_
_entity_poly.entity_id
_entity_poly.type
_entity_poly.pdbx_seq_one_letter_code
_entity_poly.pdbx_strand_id
1 'polypeptide(L)'
;IGMPGDTIQFRNGNLFLNNNPIPKIKIKKKYKIRCGTSTPVVNAYQETLPNGKRYIAVYNKIGTMQNTDLYKVPSNHFFFLGDNRDCSKDSRYLSSVGYVSSENLVGNAKIIFFSNDSISGSVLKFWNWNQSLRIERSFNLLK
;
A
#
# COMPACT_ATOMS: atom_id res chain seq x y z
N ILE A 1 -8.91 -0.91 -1.07
CA ILE A 1 -9.75 -0.25 -0.06
C ILE A 1 -10.95 -1.14 0.18
N GLY A 2 -11.19 -1.48 1.46
CA GLY A 2 -12.45 -2.11 1.91
C GLY A 2 -13.50 -1.03 2.16
N MET A 3 -14.71 -1.29 1.69
CA MET A 3 -15.86 -0.40 1.81
C MET A 3 -16.66 -0.72 3.08
N PRO A 4 -17.52 0.18 3.56
CA PRO A 4 -18.44 -0.12 4.67
C PRO A 4 -19.20 -1.43 4.43
N GLY A 5 -19.21 -2.32 5.42
CA GLY A 5 -19.83 -3.64 5.34
C GLY A 5 -18.95 -4.76 4.78
N ASP A 6 -17.85 -4.44 4.10
CA ASP A 6 -16.91 -5.46 3.60
C ASP A 6 -16.24 -6.23 4.74
N THR A 7 -15.89 -7.46 4.45
CA THR A 7 -15.02 -8.27 5.29
C THR A 7 -13.67 -8.50 4.60
N ILE A 8 -12.59 -8.31 5.34
CA ILE A 8 -11.21 -8.43 4.85
C ILE A 8 -10.47 -9.41 5.75
N GLN A 9 -9.71 -10.31 5.13
CA GLN A 9 -8.86 -11.24 5.85
C GLN A 9 -7.65 -11.64 5.01
N PHE A 10 -6.52 -11.88 5.67
CA PHE A 10 -5.40 -12.59 5.05
C PHE A 10 -5.39 -14.04 5.54
N ARG A 11 -5.26 -14.98 4.61
CA ARG A 11 -5.11 -16.41 4.87
C ARG A 11 -3.94 -16.93 4.04
N ASN A 12 -2.93 -17.44 4.71
CA ASN A 12 -1.69 -17.93 4.06
C ASN A 12 -1.11 -16.91 3.04
N GLY A 13 -1.08 -15.64 3.44
CA GLY A 13 -0.56 -14.55 2.61
C GLY A 13 -1.44 -14.14 1.42
N ASN A 14 -2.65 -14.70 1.29
CA ASN A 14 -3.61 -14.30 0.28
C ASN A 14 -4.70 -13.41 0.89
N LEU A 15 -5.02 -12.35 0.16
CA LEU A 15 -6.07 -11.42 0.53
C LEU A 15 -7.45 -12.00 0.17
N PHE A 16 -8.35 -11.97 1.11
CA PHE A 16 -9.76 -12.29 0.91
C PHE A 16 -10.61 -11.05 1.13
N LEU A 17 -11.54 -10.81 0.22
CA LEU A 17 -12.55 -9.77 0.31
C LEU A 17 -13.94 -10.45 0.25
N ASN A 18 -14.75 -10.25 1.27
CA ASN A 18 -16.06 -10.89 1.40
C ASN A 18 -15.98 -12.41 1.21
N ASN A 19 -15.01 -13.02 1.88
CA ASN A 19 -14.68 -14.44 1.82
C ASN A 19 -14.21 -14.97 0.43
N ASN A 20 -14.11 -14.12 -0.58
CA ASN A 20 -13.59 -14.47 -1.90
C ASN A 20 -12.10 -14.11 -2.00
N PRO A 21 -11.24 -15.01 -2.48
CA PRO A 21 -9.83 -14.71 -2.66
C PRO A 21 -9.63 -13.67 -3.77
N ILE A 22 -8.77 -12.70 -3.52
CA ILE A 22 -8.33 -11.75 -4.54
C ILE A 22 -7.27 -12.44 -5.41
N PRO A 23 -7.52 -12.61 -6.72
CA PRO A 23 -6.55 -13.20 -7.63
C PRO A 23 -5.23 -12.45 -7.62
N LYS A 24 -4.12 -13.18 -7.48
CA LYS A 24 -2.78 -12.65 -7.35
C LYS A 24 -1.83 -13.36 -8.31
N ILE A 25 -1.28 -12.64 -9.29
CA ILE A 25 -0.36 -13.16 -10.30
C ILE A 25 1.02 -12.56 -10.08
N LYS A 26 2.03 -13.41 -9.90
CA LYS A 26 3.42 -12.97 -9.75
C LYS A 26 3.92 -12.33 -11.04
N ILE A 27 4.52 -11.15 -10.94
CA ILE A 27 5.16 -10.48 -12.09
C ILE A 27 6.68 -10.65 -12.03
N LYS A 28 7.33 -10.63 -13.19
CA LYS A 28 8.80 -10.83 -13.29
C LYS A 28 9.59 -9.70 -12.61
N LYS A 29 9.04 -8.48 -12.59
CA LYS A 29 9.70 -7.30 -12.01
C LYS A 29 9.78 -7.44 -10.49
N LYS A 30 10.99 -7.26 -9.95
CA LYS A 30 11.24 -7.14 -8.52
C LYS A 30 11.34 -5.67 -8.14
N TYR A 31 11.00 -5.35 -6.90
CA TYR A 31 11.05 -4.00 -6.38
C TYR A 31 11.98 -3.93 -5.18
N LYS A 32 12.81 -2.90 -5.15
CA LYS A 32 13.55 -2.52 -3.96
C LYS A 32 12.65 -1.59 -3.16
N ILE A 33 12.29 -1.99 -1.96
CA ILE A 33 11.37 -1.24 -1.09
C ILE A 33 12.10 -0.82 0.19
N ARG A 34 11.64 0.26 0.80
CA ARG A 34 12.09 0.63 2.13
C ARG A 34 11.19 -0.02 3.18
N CYS A 35 11.80 -0.70 4.14
CA CYS A 35 11.12 -1.35 5.26
C CYS A 35 11.88 -1.03 6.56
N GLY A 36 11.47 0.04 7.24
CA GLY A 36 12.24 0.59 8.36
C GLY A 36 13.62 1.07 7.91
N THR A 37 14.67 0.51 8.47
CA THR A 37 16.07 0.80 8.12
C THR A 37 16.60 -0.06 6.96
N SER A 38 15.88 -1.12 6.57
CA SER A 38 16.29 -2.05 5.52
C SER A 38 15.68 -1.69 4.16
N THR A 39 16.35 -2.15 3.09
CA THR A 39 15.87 -1.97 1.71
C THR A 39 15.83 -3.31 0.95
N PRO A 40 14.96 -4.26 1.36
CA PRO A 40 14.91 -5.56 0.73
C PRO A 40 14.41 -5.48 -0.72
N VAL A 41 14.86 -6.47 -1.52
CA VAL A 41 14.32 -6.74 -2.85
C VAL A 41 13.20 -7.75 -2.71
N VAL A 42 12.00 -7.36 -3.12
CA VAL A 42 10.77 -8.12 -2.90
C VAL A 42 10.11 -8.53 -4.20
N ASN A 43 9.29 -9.58 -4.11
CA ASN A 43 8.44 -10.00 -5.22
C ASN A 43 7.25 -9.06 -5.37
N ALA A 44 6.85 -8.83 -6.61
CA ALA A 44 5.66 -8.08 -6.91
C ALA A 44 4.60 -8.97 -7.55
N TYR A 45 3.37 -8.64 -7.27
CA TYR A 45 2.18 -9.34 -7.74
C TYR A 45 1.17 -8.35 -8.27
N GLN A 46 0.53 -8.70 -9.37
CA GLN A 46 -0.66 -8.02 -9.84
C GLN A 46 -1.86 -8.64 -9.16
N GLU A 47 -2.59 -7.86 -8.39
CA GLU A 47 -3.87 -8.23 -7.80
C GLU A 47 -5.01 -7.65 -8.61
N THR A 48 -6.12 -8.39 -8.68
CA THR A 48 -7.31 -7.98 -9.45
C THR A 48 -8.52 -7.96 -8.51
N LEU A 49 -9.12 -6.79 -8.35
CA LEU A 49 -10.34 -6.62 -7.56
C LEU A 49 -11.58 -7.16 -8.31
N PRO A 50 -12.68 -7.47 -7.61
CA PRO A 50 -13.92 -7.96 -8.23
C PRO A 50 -14.48 -7.05 -9.33
N ASN A 51 -14.23 -5.74 -9.25
CA ASN A 51 -14.61 -4.75 -10.26
C ASN A 51 -13.66 -4.70 -11.47
N GLY A 52 -12.71 -5.65 -11.57
CA GLY A 52 -11.72 -5.71 -12.64
C GLY A 52 -10.53 -4.76 -12.51
N LYS A 53 -10.51 -3.88 -11.52
CA LYS A 53 -9.37 -2.97 -11.30
C LYS A 53 -8.14 -3.76 -10.86
N ARG A 54 -7.01 -3.47 -11.51
CA ARG A 54 -5.72 -4.12 -11.25
C ARG A 54 -4.75 -3.14 -10.61
N TYR A 55 -3.92 -3.64 -9.72
CA TYR A 55 -2.85 -2.87 -9.09
C TYR A 55 -1.68 -3.78 -8.71
N ILE A 56 -0.54 -3.19 -8.44
CA ILE A 56 0.66 -3.91 -8.03
C ILE A 56 0.77 -3.87 -6.51
N ALA A 57 0.90 -5.04 -5.91
CA ALA A 57 1.24 -5.19 -4.51
C ALA A 57 2.57 -5.93 -4.37
N VAL A 58 3.38 -5.53 -3.40
CA VAL A 58 4.68 -6.16 -3.14
C VAL A 58 4.64 -6.89 -1.81
N TYR A 59 5.29 -8.06 -1.80
CA TYR A 59 5.32 -8.95 -0.65
C TYR A 59 6.77 -9.33 -0.34
N ASN A 60 7.13 -9.25 0.91
CA ASN A 60 8.37 -9.83 1.40
C ASN A 60 8.20 -11.35 1.59
N LYS A 61 9.30 -12.08 1.62
CA LYS A 61 9.28 -13.55 1.69
C LYS A 61 8.71 -14.08 3.00
N ILE A 62 8.84 -13.30 4.06
CA ILE A 62 8.37 -13.62 5.42
C ILE A 62 7.52 -12.42 5.86
N GLY A 63 6.26 -12.43 5.46
CA GLY A 63 5.32 -11.37 5.85
C GLY A 63 4.84 -11.55 7.28
N THR A 64 4.76 -10.45 8.01
CA THR A 64 4.33 -10.44 9.41
C THR A 64 2.82 -10.66 9.56
N MET A 65 2.05 -10.51 8.49
CA MET A 65 0.59 -10.62 8.51
C MET A 65 0.08 -11.60 7.46
N GLN A 66 0.63 -12.82 7.46
CA GLN A 66 0.17 -13.89 6.56
C GLN A 66 -1.22 -14.41 6.92
N ASN A 67 -1.54 -14.45 8.20
CA ASN A 67 -2.85 -14.80 8.71
C ASN A 67 -3.32 -13.71 9.65
N THR A 68 -4.54 -13.23 9.47
CA THR A 68 -5.14 -12.18 10.30
C THR A 68 -6.49 -12.62 10.83
N ASP A 69 -6.98 -11.92 11.83
CA ASP A 69 -8.38 -11.95 12.18
C ASP A 69 -9.24 -11.44 11.03
N LEU A 70 -10.53 -11.70 11.11
CA LEU A 70 -11.50 -11.18 10.16
C LEU A 70 -11.80 -9.72 10.52
N TYR A 71 -11.43 -8.82 9.64
CA TYR A 71 -11.80 -7.41 9.76
C TYR A 71 -13.17 -7.19 9.12
N LYS A 72 -14.12 -6.67 9.87
CA LYS A 72 -15.43 -6.25 9.37
C LYS A 72 -15.48 -4.73 9.39
N VAL A 73 -15.59 -4.11 8.22
CA VAL A 73 -15.55 -2.66 8.07
C VAL A 73 -16.87 -2.06 8.60
N PRO A 74 -16.83 -1.20 9.63
CA PRO A 74 -18.05 -0.57 10.17
C PRO A 74 -18.71 0.37 9.16
N SER A 75 -19.96 0.74 9.42
CA SER A 75 -20.64 1.81 8.69
C SER A 75 -19.83 3.10 8.76
N ASN A 76 -19.83 3.87 7.69
CA ASN A 76 -19.11 5.15 7.57
C ASN A 76 -17.58 5.05 7.75
N HIS A 77 -17.00 3.86 7.64
CA HIS A 77 -15.57 3.66 7.71
C HIS A 77 -15.05 2.95 6.47
N PHE A 78 -13.75 3.08 6.26
CA PHE A 78 -13.00 2.44 5.18
C PHE A 78 -11.80 1.70 5.74
N PHE A 79 -11.37 0.66 5.02
CA PHE A 79 -10.20 -0.14 5.36
C PHE A 79 -9.15 0.00 4.27
N PHE A 80 -8.03 0.60 4.59
CA PHE A 80 -6.94 0.83 3.64
C PHE A 80 -5.83 -0.20 3.81
N LEU A 81 -5.34 -0.72 2.70
CA LEU A 81 -4.16 -1.58 2.65
C LEU A 81 -3.08 -0.89 1.83
N GLY A 82 -1.88 -0.83 2.38
CA GLY A 82 -0.72 -0.34 1.65
C GLY A 82 -0.27 -1.34 0.57
N ASP A 83 0.26 -0.82 -0.53
CA ASP A 83 0.79 -1.63 -1.63
C ASP A 83 1.99 -2.46 -1.19
N ASN A 84 2.79 -1.95 -0.26
CA ASN A 84 3.82 -2.70 0.41
C ASN A 84 3.20 -3.49 1.57
N ARG A 85 2.73 -4.70 1.28
CA ARG A 85 1.90 -5.50 2.17
C ARG A 85 2.54 -5.79 3.52
N ASP A 86 3.85 -6.02 3.56
CA ASP A 86 4.53 -6.45 4.78
C ASP A 86 5.15 -5.30 5.58
N CYS A 87 5.32 -4.12 4.96
CA CYS A 87 5.98 -2.99 5.61
C CYS A 87 5.07 -1.77 5.79
N SER A 88 3.86 -1.81 5.24
CA SER A 88 2.91 -0.72 5.41
C SER A 88 2.27 -0.77 6.80
N LYS A 89 2.26 0.37 7.47
CA LYS A 89 1.45 0.59 8.66
C LYS A 89 0.09 1.11 8.21
N ASP A 90 -0.88 0.22 8.08
CA ASP A 90 -2.18 0.48 7.50
C ASP A 90 -3.33 -0.01 8.40
N SER A 91 -4.55 -0.13 7.88
CA SER A 91 -5.74 -0.45 8.67
C SER A 91 -5.69 -1.80 9.39
N ARG A 92 -4.78 -2.70 9.03
CA ARG A 92 -4.56 -3.95 9.76
C ARG A 92 -4.05 -3.72 11.19
N TYR A 93 -3.44 -2.59 11.45
CA TYR A 93 -3.01 -2.18 12.79
C TYR A 93 -4.13 -1.39 13.48
N LEU A 94 -5.09 -2.12 14.07
CA LEU A 94 -6.29 -1.53 14.67
C LEU A 94 -6.00 -0.52 15.79
N SER A 95 -4.90 -0.70 16.51
CA SER A 95 -4.51 0.20 17.61
C SER A 95 -3.87 1.53 17.14
N SER A 96 -3.52 1.66 15.87
CA SER A 96 -2.81 2.84 15.38
C SER A 96 -3.44 3.51 14.16
N VAL A 97 -3.83 2.75 13.13
CA VAL A 97 -4.53 3.26 11.95
C VAL A 97 -5.99 2.83 11.99
N GLY A 98 -6.22 1.51 12.05
CA GLY A 98 -7.56 0.93 12.14
C GLY A 98 -8.49 1.33 11.00
N TYR A 99 -9.77 1.33 11.30
CA TYR A 99 -10.82 1.78 10.38
C TYR A 99 -10.82 3.30 10.28
N VAL A 100 -10.78 3.81 9.06
CA VAL A 100 -10.72 5.26 8.78
C VAL A 100 -12.13 5.79 8.56
N SER A 101 -12.57 6.74 9.38
CA SER A 101 -13.88 7.39 9.21
C SER A 101 -13.97 8.09 7.85
N SER A 102 -15.17 8.09 7.26
CA SER A 102 -15.45 8.85 6.03
C SER A 102 -15.16 10.34 6.16
N GLU A 103 -15.29 10.91 7.35
CA GLU A 103 -15.00 12.31 7.63
C GLU A 103 -13.50 12.66 7.49
N ASN A 104 -12.65 11.65 7.63
CA ASN A 104 -11.19 11.81 7.47
C ASN A 104 -10.74 11.71 6.00
N LEU A 105 -11.65 11.49 5.06
CA LEU A 105 -11.33 11.43 3.64
C LEU A 105 -11.28 12.83 3.05
N VAL A 106 -10.06 13.28 2.73
CA VAL A 106 -9.85 14.61 2.14
C VAL A 106 -10.08 14.60 0.63
N GLY A 107 -9.66 13.54 -0.05
CA GLY A 107 -9.80 13.42 -1.51
C GLY A 107 -8.95 12.32 -2.12
N ASN A 108 -9.05 12.21 -3.44
CA ASN A 108 -8.29 11.24 -4.22
C ASN A 108 -7.05 11.92 -4.82
N ALA A 109 -5.86 11.43 -4.45
CA ALA A 109 -4.62 11.89 -5.06
C ALA A 109 -4.59 11.56 -6.55
N LYS A 110 -4.36 12.57 -7.39
CA LYS A 110 -4.38 12.45 -8.87
C LYS A 110 -3.01 12.54 -9.49
N ILE A 111 -2.12 13.31 -8.88
CA ILE A 111 -0.80 13.58 -9.43
C ILE A 111 0.24 13.63 -8.31
N ILE A 112 1.42 13.13 -8.60
CA ILE A 112 2.61 13.36 -7.78
C ILE A 112 3.25 14.66 -8.27
N PHE A 113 3.05 15.74 -7.55
CA PHE A 113 3.63 17.02 -7.91
C PHE A 113 5.14 17.05 -7.65
N PHE A 114 5.58 16.45 -6.55
CA PHE A 114 6.97 16.48 -6.11
C PHE A 114 7.34 15.17 -5.42
N SER A 115 8.49 14.61 -5.74
CA SER A 115 9.01 13.40 -5.10
C SER A 115 10.47 13.60 -4.71
N ASN A 116 10.75 13.45 -3.41
CA ASN A 116 12.10 13.55 -2.85
C ASN A 116 12.52 12.23 -2.21
N ASP A 117 13.81 11.91 -2.30
CA ASP A 117 14.41 10.82 -1.54
C ASP A 117 14.92 11.36 -0.19
N SER A 118 14.19 11.03 0.89
CA SER A 118 14.55 11.46 2.24
C SER A 118 15.88 10.88 2.75
N ILE A 119 16.46 9.91 2.05
CA ILE A 119 17.78 9.34 2.40
C ILE A 119 18.90 10.24 1.87
N SER A 120 18.72 10.78 0.66
CA SER A 120 19.75 11.56 -0.03
C SER A 120 19.71 13.05 0.30
N GLY A 121 18.65 13.55 0.94
CA GLY A 121 18.59 14.96 1.30
C GLY A 121 17.28 15.40 1.96
N SER A 122 17.35 16.52 2.67
CA SER A 122 16.20 17.25 3.17
C SER A 122 15.63 18.18 2.11
N VAL A 123 14.33 18.34 2.04
CA VAL A 123 13.64 19.29 1.14
C VAL A 123 14.14 20.73 1.35
N LEU A 124 14.60 21.05 2.56
CA LEU A 124 15.15 22.36 2.92
C LEU A 124 16.58 22.62 2.39
N LYS A 125 17.28 21.57 1.95
CA LYS A 125 18.63 21.66 1.39
C LYS A 125 18.56 21.71 -0.14
N PHE A 126 18.16 22.85 -0.70
CA PHE A 126 17.97 23.04 -2.14
C PHE A 126 19.23 22.79 -2.99
N TRP A 127 20.42 22.95 -2.42
CA TRP A 127 21.69 22.62 -3.11
C TRP A 127 21.91 21.13 -3.35
N ASN A 128 21.17 20.25 -2.66
CA ASN A 128 21.26 18.80 -2.85
C ASN A 128 20.10 18.25 -3.72
N TRP A 129 19.28 19.09 -4.30
CA TRP A 129 18.11 18.65 -5.08
C TRP A 129 18.48 17.81 -6.30
N ASN A 130 19.64 18.06 -6.91
CA ASN A 130 20.13 17.22 -8.03
C ASN A 130 20.30 15.74 -7.66
N GLN A 131 20.52 15.43 -6.37
CA GLN A 131 20.71 14.05 -5.91
C GLN A 131 19.47 13.47 -5.23
N SER A 132 18.59 14.34 -4.71
CA SER A 132 17.44 13.91 -3.91
C SER A 132 16.11 13.96 -4.68
N LEU A 133 16.02 14.77 -5.73
CA LEU A 133 14.81 14.87 -6.55
C LEU A 133 14.62 13.64 -7.44
N ARG A 134 13.48 13.00 -7.30
CA ARG A 134 13.05 11.92 -8.21
C ARG A 134 12.20 12.50 -9.33
N ILE A 135 12.86 13.16 -10.29
CA ILE A 135 12.21 13.83 -11.43
C ILE A 135 11.32 12.83 -12.21
N GLU A 136 11.79 11.60 -12.36
CA GLU A 136 11.05 10.52 -13.02
C GLU A 136 9.69 10.17 -12.37
N ARG A 137 9.49 10.54 -11.10
CA ARG A 137 8.24 10.34 -10.37
C ARG A 137 7.41 11.61 -10.24
N SER A 138 8.01 12.77 -10.44
CA SER A 138 7.33 14.05 -10.34
C SER A 138 6.44 14.25 -11.56
N PHE A 139 5.31 14.91 -11.38
CA PHE A 139 4.27 15.17 -12.39
C PHE A 139 3.63 13.91 -13.00
N ASN A 140 3.81 12.74 -12.38
CA ASN A 140 3.16 11.51 -12.82
C ASN A 140 1.73 11.43 -12.31
N LEU A 141 0.81 11.10 -13.23
CA LEU A 141 -0.58 10.81 -12.90
C LEU A 141 -0.68 9.49 -12.13
N LEU A 142 -1.42 9.51 -11.03
CA LEU A 142 -1.80 8.31 -10.29
C LEU A 142 -3.05 7.71 -10.94
N LYS A 143 -2.91 6.49 -11.43
CA LYS A 143 -4.00 5.73 -12.08
C LYS A 143 -4.76 4.88 -11.08
#